data_8946cea133d999e2000268a2f906e600
#
_entry.id   8946cea133d999e2000268a2f906e600
#
_cell.length_a   1.000
_cell.length_b   1.000
_cell.length_c   1.000
_cell.angle_alpha   90.00
_cell.angle_beta   90.00
_cell.angle_gamma   90.00
#
_symmetry.space_group_name_H-M   'P 1'
#
loop_
_entity.id
_entity.type
_entity.pdbx_description
1 polymer ?
#
loop_
_entity_poly.entity_id
_entity_poly.type
_entity_poly.pdbx_seq_one_letter_code
_entity_poly.pdbx_strand_id
1 'polypeptide(L)'
;MSGWARKLGSLHREWLGAPSECQIRQQVAGVVHEIDAWITAQLPRPRPGAPRGTDSVGGVIARVAEAAACAHWALHHVEDAVQRHRAWDHLAEMREGYEDLVALALDGLIRLPKSWPGIGWPATATKK
;
A
#
# COMPACT_ATOMS: atom_id res chain seq x y z
N MET A 1 1.55 -12.69 -1.45
CA MET A 1 1.74 -11.33 -0.88
C MET A 1 3.10 -10.77 -1.16
N SER A 2 4.15 -11.54 -0.97
CA SER A 2 5.49 -10.97 -1.15
C SER A 2 5.73 -10.48 -2.58
N GLY A 3 5.14 -11.11 -3.57
CA GLY A 3 5.30 -10.65 -4.95
C GLY A 3 4.70 -9.27 -5.17
N TRP A 4 3.57 -9.02 -4.55
CA TRP A 4 2.93 -7.70 -4.67
C TRP A 4 3.71 -6.63 -3.95
N ALA A 5 4.25 -6.94 -2.76
CA ALA A 5 5.05 -5.96 -2.02
C ALA A 5 6.29 -5.57 -2.79
N ARG A 6 6.93 -6.56 -3.43
CA ARG A 6 8.10 -6.30 -4.25
C ARG A 6 7.75 -5.43 -5.45
N LYS A 7 6.62 -5.70 -6.09
CA LYS A 7 6.17 -4.93 -7.23
C LYS A 7 5.87 -3.49 -6.83
N LEU A 8 5.19 -3.29 -5.71
CA LEU A 8 4.91 -1.94 -5.22
C LEU A 8 6.19 -1.21 -4.87
N GLY A 9 7.14 -1.89 -4.23
CA GLY A 9 8.41 -1.27 -3.91
C GLY A 9 9.16 -0.82 -5.15
N SER A 10 9.13 -1.64 -6.19
CA SER A 10 9.76 -1.30 -7.44
C SER A 10 9.11 -0.08 -8.08
N LEU A 11 7.79 -0.01 -8.07
CA LEU A 11 7.08 1.13 -8.64
C LEU A 11 7.38 2.42 -7.88
N HIS A 12 7.44 2.35 -6.55
CA HIS A 12 7.76 3.54 -5.77
C HIS A 12 9.20 3.98 -5.97
N ARG A 13 10.11 3.05 -6.18
CA ARG A 13 11.48 3.43 -6.50
C ARG A 13 11.56 4.14 -7.84
N GLU A 14 10.78 3.68 -8.83
CA GLU A 14 10.68 4.37 -10.10
C GLU A 14 10.12 5.77 -9.93
N TRP A 15 9.11 5.90 -9.10
CA TRP A 15 8.48 7.19 -8.86
C TRP A 15 9.48 8.18 -8.29
N LEU A 16 10.30 7.75 -7.33
CA LEU A 16 11.29 8.63 -6.74
C LEU A 16 12.37 9.05 -7.73
N GLY A 17 12.62 8.21 -8.71
CA GLY A 17 13.66 8.50 -9.68
C GLY A 17 13.18 8.95 -11.04
N ALA A 18 11.87 9.00 -11.26
CA ALA A 18 11.33 9.27 -12.57
C ALA A 18 10.15 10.22 -12.50
N PRO A 19 9.90 10.95 -13.57
CA PRO A 19 8.87 11.98 -13.58
C PRO A 19 7.45 11.53 -13.87
N SER A 20 7.25 10.34 -14.34
CA SER A 20 5.93 9.92 -14.81
C SER A 20 5.01 9.51 -13.67
N GLU A 21 4.63 10.46 -12.83
CA GLU A 21 3.82 10.20 -11.64
C GLU A 21 2.48 9.58 -11.94
N CYS A 22 1.81 10.12 -12.94
CA CYS A 22 0.44 9.70 -13.24
C CYS A 22 0.39 8.23 -13.62
N GLN A 23 1.32 7.84 -14.46
CA GLN A 23 1.41 6.48 -14.94
C GLN A 23 1.74 5.51 -13.80
N ILE A 24 2.67 5.91 -12.94
CA ILE A 24 3.06 5.06 -11.82
C ILE A 24 1.92 4.93 -10.83
N ARG A 25 1.19 6.02 -10.58
CA ARG A 25 0.04 5.95 -9.69
C ARG A 25 -1.02 4.99 -10.20
N GLN A 26 -1.25 4.97 -11.52
CA GLN A 26 -2.20 4.06 -12.09
C GLN A 26 -1.75 2.61 -11.92
N GLN A 27 -0.46 2.36 -12.10
CA GLN A 27 0.07 1.02 -11.91
C GLN A 27 -0.03 0.58 -10.47
N VAL A 28 0.26 1.48 -9.53
CA VAL A 28 0.13 1.18 -8.10
C VAL A 28 -1.33 0.87 -7.77
N ALA A 29 -2.25 1.69 -8.27
CA ALA A 29 -3.67 1.46 -8.02
C ALA A 29 -4.13 0.10 -8.54
N GLY A 30 -3.61 -0.31 -9.69
CA GLY A 30 -3.92 -1.61 -10.25
C GLY A 30 -3.44 -2.75 -9.37
N VAL A 31 -2.24 -2.64 -8.85
CA VAL A 31 -1.70 -3.66 -7.95
C VAL A 31 -2.49 -3.70 -6.65
N VAL A 32 -2.82 -2.53 -6.11
CA VAL A 32 -3.63 -2.45 -4.89
C VAL A 32 -4.97 -3.14 -5.10
N HIS A 33 -5.60 -2.91 -6.25
CA HIS A 33 -6.88 -3.53 -6.54
C HIS A 33 -6.76 -5.06 -6.61
N GLU A 34 -5.70 -5.57 -7.20
CA GLU A 34 -5.45 -7.01 -7.24
C GLU A 34 -5.29 -7.58 -5.84
N ILE A 35 -4.51 -6.90 -5.01
CA ILE A 35 -4.29 -7.35 -3.64
C ILE A 35 -5.61 -7.40 -2.88
N ASP A 36 -6.39 -6.34 -2.99
CA ASP A 36 -7.65 -6.24 -2.26
C ASP A 36 -8.64 -7.31 -2.71
N ALA A 37 -8.70 -7.61 -4.00
CA ALA A 37 -9.58 -8.64 -4.50
C ALA A 37 -9.20 -10.00 -3.94
N TRP A 38 -7.89 -10.30 -3.90
CA TRP A 38 -7.42 -11.56 -3.36
C TRP A 38 -7.70 -11.66 -1.86
N ILE A 39 -7.41 -10.59 -1.11
CA ILE A 39 -7.56 -10.58 0.34
C ILE A 39 -9.03 -10.69 0.72
N THR A 40 -9.90 -9.99 0.01
CA THR A 40 -11.33 -10.03 0.31
C THR A 40 -11.85 -11.47 0.27
N ALA A 41 -11.32 -12.28 -0.63
CA ALA A 41 -11.73 -13.67 -0.74
C ALA A 41 -11.20 -14.52 0.43
N GLN A 42 -10.18 -14.06 1.14
CA GLN A 42 -9.56 -14.82 2.22
C GLN A 42 -10.06 -14.42 3.60
N LEU A 43 -10.62 -13.24 3.73
CA LEU A 43 -10.99 -12.72 5.05
C LEU A 43 -12.35 -13.22 5.49
N PRO A 44 -12.55 -13.39 6.80
CA PRO A 44 -13.86 -13.77 7.32
C PRO A 44 -14.82 -12.59 7.20
N ARG A 45 -16.11 -12.92 7.31
CA ARG A 45 -17.13 -11.89 7.31
C ARG A 45 -17.00 -11.06 8.59
N PRO A 46 -17.08 -9.73 8.49
CA PRO A 46 -16.98 -8.89 9.69
C PRO A 46 -18.13 -9.18 10.65
N ARG A 47 -17.86 -9.01 11.93
CA ARG A 47 -18.87 -9.17 12.95
C ARG A 47 -19.91 -8.07 12.84
N PRO A 48 -21.17 -8.34 13.24
CA PRO A 48 -22.19 -7.29 13.25
C PRO A 48 -21.74 -6.12 14.11
N GLY A 49 -21.91 -4.92 13.59
CA GLY A 49 -21.51 -3.72 14.33
C GLY A 49 -20.05 -3.36 14.24
N ALA A 50 -19.27 -4.11 13.48
CA ALA A 50 -17.86 -3.77 13.33
C ALA A 50 -17.71 -2.40 12.67
N PRO A 51 -16.81 -1.55 13.19
CA PRO A 51 -16.62 -0.24 12.60
C PRO A 51 -16.01 -0.34 11.21
N ARG A 52 -16.24 0.69 10.41
CA ARG A 52 -15.69 0.74 9.06
C ARG A 52 -14.31 1.36 9.10
N GLY A 53 -13.37 0.72 8.42
CA GLY A 53 -12.07 1.32 8.18
C GLY A 53 -12.11 2.14 6.91
N THR A 54 -11.14 3.02 6.76
CA THR A 54 -11.05 3.86 5.57
C THR A 54 -10.05 3.33 4.56
N ASP A 55 -9.14 2.46 4.99
CA ASP A 55 -8.09 1.95 4.14
C ASP A 55 -8.27 0.46 3.91
N SER A 56 -8.07 0.04 2.67
CA SER A 56 -8.02 -1.39 2.37
C SER A 56 -6.65 -1.92 2.75
N VAL A 57 -6.53 -3.24 2.88
CA VAL A 57 -5.25 -3.87 3.18
C VAL A 57 -4.26 -3.58 2.07
N GLY A 58 -4.70 -3.67 0.81
CA GLY A 58 -3.81 -3.36 -0.32
C GLY A 58 -3.31 -1.93 -0.27
N GLY A 59 -4.17 -0.99 0.12
CA GLY A 59 -3.76 0.40 0.26
C GLY A 59 -2.70 0.59 1.34
N VAL A 60 -2.85 -0.11 2.46
CA VAL A 60 -1.85 -0.03 3.51
C VAL A 60 -0.54 -0.67 3.07
N ILE A 61 -0.60 -1.81 2.37
CA ILE A 61 0.60 -2.45 1.84
C ILE A 61 1.33 -1.49 0.91
N ALA A 62 0.59 -0.76 0.06
CA ALA A 62 1.21 0.20 -0.85
C ALA A 62 1.94 1.29 -0.07
N ARG A 63 1.35 1.76 1.03
CA ARG A 63 2.00 2.79 1.83
C ARG A 63 3.23 2.28 2.56
N VAL A 64 3.20 1.01 3.01
CA VAL A 64 4.39 0.41 3.60
C VAL A 64 5.51 0.32 2.56
N ALA A 65 5.16 -0.08 1.34
CA ALA A 65 6.15 -0.17 0.26
C ALA A 65 6.73 1.19 -0.07
N GLU A 66 5.89 2.23 -0.07
CA GLU A 66 6.36 3.59 -0.31
C GLU A 66 7.31 4.04 0.80
N ALA A 67 6.95 3.78 2.05
CA ALA A 67 7.81 4.15 3.17
C ALA A 67 9.13 3.41 3.10
N ALA A 68 9.12 2.15 2.69
CA ALA A 68 10.34 1.37 2.55
C ALA A 68 11.23 1.96 1.45
N ALA A 69 10.63 2.32 0.31
CA ALA A 69 11.39 2.91 -0.78
C ALA A 69 12.01 4.25 -0.35
N CYS A 70 11.26 5.05 0.38
CA CYS A 70 11.77 6.33 0.88
C CYS A 70 12.93 6.12 1.86
N ALA A 71 12.80 5.16 2.76
CA ALA A 71 13.86 4.90 3.74
C ALA A 71 15.14 4.44 3.03
N HIS A 72 15.01 3.56 2.05
CA HIS A 72 16.18 3.12 1.29
C HIS A 72 16.80 4.25 0.49
N TRP A 73 15.96 5.05 -0.15
CA TRP A 73 16.46 6.20 -0.91
C TRP A 73 17.24 7.15 -0.01
N ALA A 74 16.71 7.38 1.20
CA ALA A 74 17.34 8.31 2.15
C ALA A 74 18.72 7.83 2.58
N LEU A 75 18.94 6.52 2.65
CA LEU A 75 20.26 6.01 3.02
C LEU A 75 21.35 6.49 2.08
N HIS A 76 21.02 6.66 0.80
CA HIS A 76 22.02 6.96 -0.21
C HIS A 76 22.00 8.41 -0.67
N HIS A 77 20.98 9.18 -0.32
CA HIS A 77 20.82 10.52 -0.87
C HIS A 77 20.62 11.61 0.19
N VAL A 78 20.33 11.25 1.43
CA VAL A 78 20.10 12.22 2.48
C VAL A 78 21.26 12.17 3.46
N GLU A 79 21.94 13.30 3.65
CA GLU A 79 23.10 13.34 4.52
C GLU A 79 22.75 13.50 5.98
N ASP A 80 21.62 14.12 6.26
CA ASP A 80 21.20 14.38 7.62
C ASP A 80 20.77 13.08 8.30
N ALA A 81 21.53 12.67 9.32
CA ALA A 81 21.26 11.41 10.02
C ALA A 81 19.91 11.42 10.70
N VAL A 82 19.45 12.57 11.18
CA VAL A 82 18.15 12.67 11.85
C VAL A 82 17.04 12.40 10.84
N GLN A 83 17.16 12.94 9.64
CA GLN A 83 16.15 12.70 8.61
C GLN A 83 16.13 11.24 8.18
N ARG A 84 17.31 10.62 8.04
CA ARG A 84 17.35 9.20 7.70
C ARG A 84 16.67 8.36 8.78
N HIS A 85 16.94 8.70 10.03
CA HIS A 85 16.35 7.98 11.17
C HIS A 85 14.83 8.13 11.17
N ARG A 86 14.34 9.33 10.89
CA ARG A 86 12.90 9.56 10.83
C ARG A 86 12.23 8.73 9.73
N ALA A 87 12.91 8.56 8.60
CA ALA A 87 12.34 7.74 7.53
C ALA A 87 12.18 6.29 7.96
N TRP A 88 13.16 5.76 8.69
CA TRP A 88 13.08 4.39 9.19
C TRP A 88 12.05 4.25 10.31
N ASP A 89 11.93 5.27 11.18
CA ASP A 89 10.89 5.26 12.21
C ASP A 89 9.51 5.25 11.57
N HIS A 90 9.32 6.05 10.53
CA HIS A 90 8.04 6.08 9.83
C HIS A 90 7.72 4.71 9.23
N LEU A 91 8.72 4.05 8.64
CA LEU A 91 8.51 2.72 8.09
C LEU A 91 8.08 1.74 9.19
N ALA A 92 8.72 1.82 10.36
CA ALA A 92 8.37 0.94 11.47
C ALA A 92 6.93 1.17 11.92
N GLU A 93 6.51 2.43 12.01
CA GLU A 93 5.13 2.76 12.38
C GLU A 93 4.13 2.21 11.35
N MET A 94 4.46 2.35 10.07
CA MET A 94 3.56 1.86 9.03
C MET A 94 3.43 0.34 9.08
N ARG A 95 4.52 -0.36 9.37
CA ARG A 95 4.49 -1.81 9.51
C ARG A 95 3.64 -2.25 10.69
N GLU A 96 3.77 -1.55 11.82
CA GLU A 96 2.95 -1.86 12.99
C GLU A 96 1.48 -1.64 12.70
N GLY A 97 1.16 -0.54 12.03
CA GLY A 97 -0.22 -0.27 11.64
C GLY A 97 -0.79 -1.34 10.72
N TYR A 98 0.03 -1.82 9.80
CA TYR A 98 -0.38 -2.90 8.91
C TYR A 98 -0.68 -4.16 9.71
N GLU A 99 0.19 -4.53 10.66
CA GLU A 99 -0.01 -5.72 11.46
C GLU A 99 -1.26 -5.62 12.30
N ASP A 100 -1.51 -4.44 12.87
CA ASP A 100 -2.72 -4.22 13.66
C ASP A 100 -3.97 -4.35 12.79
N LEU A 101 -3.93 -3.78 11.59
CA LEU A 101 -5.08 -3.84 10.68
C LEU A 101 -5.38 -5.29 10.29
N VAL A 102 -4.34 -6.05 9.98
CA VAL A 102 -4.52 -7.45 9.59
C VAL A 102 -5.11 -8.25 10.74
N ALA A 103 -4.62 -8.01 11.96
CA ALA A 103 -5.14 -8.71 13.12
C ALA A 103 -6.63 -8.41 13.34
N LEU A 104 -7.02 -7.13 13.21
CA LEU A 104 -8.42 -6.76 13.35
C LEU A 104 -9.27 -7.39 12.26
N ALA A 105 -8.78 -7.40 11.04
CA ALA A 105 -9.53 -7.95 9.92
C ALA A 105 -9.72 -9.46 10.06
N LEU A 106 -8.68 -10.15 10.50
CA LEU A 106 -8.77 -11.60 10.69
C LEU A 106 -9.74 -11.98 11.80
N ASP A 107 -9.90 -11.11 12.80
CA ASP A 107 -10.84 -11.35 13.87
C ASP A 107 -12.25 -10.83 13.54
N GLY A 108 -12.45 -10.25 12.37
CA GLY A 108 -13.73 -9.71 11.99
C GLY A 108 -14.13 -8.46 12.76
N LEU A 109 -13.16 -7.79 13.36
CA LEU A 109 -13.41 -6.63 14.22
C LEU A 109 -13.43 -5.31 13.49
N ILE A 110 -13.13 -5.33 12.19
CA ILE A 110 -13.19 -4.13 11.38
C ILE A 110 -13.76 -4.50 10.01
N ARG A 111 -14.53 -3.57 9.44
CA ARG A 111 -15.10 -3.75 8.11
C ARG A 111 -14.26 -2.94 7.15
N LEU A 112 -13.57 -3.63 6.25
CA LEU A 112 -12.70 -2.98 5.31
C LEU A 112 -13.47 -2.47 4.11
N PRO A 113 -13.04 -1.34 3.52
CA PRO A 113 -13.72 -0.82 2.34
C PRO A 113 -13.45 -1.71 1.14
N LYS A 114 -14.35 -1.65 0.18
CA LYS A 114 -14.11 -2.32 -1.09
C LYS A 114 -13.07 -1.54 -1.85
N SER A 115 -12.27 -2.25 -2.61
CA SER A 115 -11.30 -1.62 -3.47
C SER A 115 -12.02 -0.84 -4.56
N TRP A 116 -11.55 0.37 -4.82
CA TRP A 116 -12.14 1.21 -5.86
C TRP A 116 -11.12 1.44 -6.96
N PRO A 117 -11.36 0.91 -8.15
CA PRO A 117 -10.38 1.04 -9.24
C PRO A 117 -10.36 2.41 -9.89
N GLY A 118 -11.24 3.32 -9.49
CA GLY A 118 -11.30 4.63 -10.10
C GLY A 118 -12.38 4.70 -11.16
N ILE A 119 -12.42 5.84 -11.87
CA ILE A 119 -13.44 6.04 -12.86
C ILE A 119 -12.87 5.84 -14.24
N GLY A 120 -12.92 4.68 -14.75
CA GLY A 120 -12.61 4.44 -16.14
C GLY A 120 -11.40 5.15 -16.68
N TRP A 121 -10.31 5.04 -15.99
CA TRP A 121 -9.13 5.71 -16.43
C TRP A 121 -8.70 5.31 -17.80
N PRO A 122 -8.03 6.15 -18.49
CA PRO A 122 -7.42 5.76 -19.76
C PRO A 122 -6.54 4.54 -19.64
N ALA A 123 -6.04 4.34 -18.45
CA ALA A 123 -5.23 3.16 -18.22
C ALA A 123 -5.99 1.89 -18.50
N THR A 124 -7.27 1.90 -18.24
CA THR A 124 -8.05 0.73 -18.56
C THR A 124 -8.11 0.50 -20.03
N ALA A 125 -8.15 1.56 -20.76
CA ALA A 125 -8.17 1.43 -22.19
C ALA A 125 -6.84 0.91 -22.70
N THR A 126 -5.82 1.15 -21.94
CA THR A 126 -4.53 0.74 -22.42
C THR A 126 -4.15 -0.63 -22.05
N LYS A 127 -5.01 -1.23 -21.32
CA LYS A 127 -4.66 -2.39 -20.88
C LYS A 127 -4.57 -3.19 -21.93
N LYS A 128 -4.22 -3.46 -22.35
CA LYS A 128 -4.15 -4.16 -23.35
C LYS A 128 -3.29 -4.86 -23.37
#